data_5bd50077d5021dbe4894e9dd86ef43dd
#
_entry.id   5bd50077d5021dbe4894e9dd86ef43dd
#
_cell.length_a   1.000
_cell.length_b   1.000
_cell.length_c   1.000
_cell.angle_alpha   90.00
_cell.angle_beta   90.00
_cell.angle_gamma   90.00
#
_symmetry.space_group_name_H-M   'P 1'
#
loop_
_entity.id
_entity.type
_entity.pdbx_description
1 polymer ?
#
loop_
_entity_poly.entity_id
_entity_poly.type
_entity_poly.pdbx_seq_one_letter_code
_entity_poly.pdbx_strand_id
1 'polypeptide(L)'
;MNSIKKGIYIQWNEDIYKVIDFLHVKPGKGFAFIKTKLKNVITGNILEYNFSSRHKIKIAEIYFSFYKYLYKEKYFFYFMNETTYNQIQIEKKLIKNTEFLKEGIRVSLFFHIKDNGEKSFLFLKMPTTIILKVKYTESVKKSDTINNSNKIAVLETGSKLLVPSFVNIGDFLKINIENKSYIERIK
;
A
#
# COMPACT_ATOMS: atom_id res chain seq x y z
N MET A 1 17.70 14.99 21.20
CA MET A 1 16.25 14.84 21.27
C MET A 1 15.46 15.57 20.17
N ASN A 2 16.13 16.19 19.23
CA ASN A 2 15.51 17.02 18.19
C ASN A 2 15.08 16.25 16.92
N SER A 3 14.98 14.93 16.95
CA SER A 3 14.86 14.14 15.73
C SER A 3 13.47 13.61 15.41
N ILE A 4 12.52 13.59 16.37
CA ILE A 4 11.15 13.13 16.09
C ILE A 4 10.36 14.24 15.41
N LYS A 5 9.94 13.96 14.17
CA LYS A 5 9.05 14.81 13.39
C LYS A 5 7.97 13.93 12.75
N LYS A 6 6.82 14.52 12.48
CA LYS A 6 5.77 13.85 11.71
C LYS A 6 6.29 13.47 10.32
N GLY A 7 6.03 12.22 9.92
CA GLY A 7 6.41 11.71 8.61
C GLY A 7 7.75 10.98 8.54
N ILE A 8 8.64 11.13 9.53
CA ILE A 8 9.90 10.37 9.56
C ILE A 8 9.65 8.90 9.88
N TYR A 9 10.64 8.08 9.54
CA TYR A 9 10.65 6.66 9.86
C TYR A 9 11.66 6.41 10.99
N ILE A 10 11.29 5.57 11.94
CA ILE A 10 12.13 5.17 13.06
C ILE A 10 12.21 3.65 13.13
N GLN A 11 13.36 3.15 13.57
CA GLN A 11 13.52 1.74 13.92
C GLN A 11 13.29 1.59 15.44
N TRP A 12 12.34 0.75 15.80
CA TRP A 12 12.00 0.46 17.20
C TRP A 12 11.50 -0.98 17.34
N ASN A 13 12.02 -1.71 18.32
CA ASN A 13 11.73 -3.15 18.56
C ASN A 13 11.83 -3.98 17.26
N GLU A 14 12.94 -3.83 16.52
CA GLU A 14 13.24 -4.55 15.27
C GLU A 14 12.34 -4.19 14.07
N ASP A 15 11.29 -3.43 14.30
CA ASP A 15 10.36 -2.98 13.29
C ASP A 15 10.62 -1.53 12.80
N ILE A 16 10.10 -1.22 11.63
CA ILE A 16 10.11 0.14 11.08
C ILE A 16 8.73 0.78 11.26
N TYR A 17 8.72 1.95 11.87
CA TYR A 17 7.50 2.72 12.09
C TYR A 17 7.58 4.09 11.45
N LYS A 18 6.47 4.53 10.85
CA LYS A 18 6.28 5.92 10.46
C LYS A 18 5.66 6.70 11.60
N VAL A 19 6.25 7.83 11.98
CA VAL A 19 5.67 8.75 12.97
C VAL A 19 4.52 9.50 12.30
N ILE A 20 3.28 9.21 12.71
CA ILE A 20 2.08 9.87 12.16
C ILE A 20 1.67 11.08 12.97
N ASP A 21 2.00 11.09 14.26
CA ASP A 21 1.80 12.23 15.13
C ASP A 21 2.72 12.18 16.36
N PHE A 22 2.98 13.33 16.99
CA PHE A 22 3.77 13.40 18.22
C PHE A 22 3.42 14.65 19.04
N LEU A 23 3.61 14.55 20.36
CA LEU A 23 3.41 15.63 21.32
C LEU A 23 4.54 15.64 22.34
N HIS A 24 5.20 16.77 22.53
CA HIS A 24 6.15 16.98 23.63
C HIS A 24 5.38 17.27 24.94
N VAL A 25 5.59 16.45 25.94
CA VAL A 25 4.95 16.60 27.25
C VAL A 25 6.03 16.91 28.28
N LYS A 26 5.87 18.04 28.97
CA LYS A 26 6.67 18.45 30.11
C LYS A 26 5.76 18.47 31.33
N PRO A 27 5.66 17.39 32.11
CA PRO A 27 4.85 17.37 33.32
C PRO A 27 5.47 18.30 34.38
N GLY A 28 4.65 18.91 35.23
CA GLY A 28 5.13 19.75 36.33
C GLY A 28 6.01 19.01 37.35
N LYS A 29 5.84 17.68 37.48
CA LYS A 29 6.69 16.76 38.22
C LYS A 29 7.04 15.58 37.32
N GLY A 30 8.35 15.18 37.29
CA GLY A 30 8.83 14.05 36.48
C GLY A 30 9.60 14.46 35.24
N PHE A 31 10.04 13.45 34.45
CA PHE A 31 10.82 13.67 33.24
C PHE A 31 9.96 13.98 32.04
N ALA A 32 10.44 14.89 31.19
CA ALA A 32 9.84 15.17 29.91
C ALA A 32 9.83 13.90 29.02
N PHE A 33 8.76 13.72 28.26
CA PHE A 33 8.62 12.64 27.30
C PHE A 33 7.94 13.10 26.02
N ILE A 34 8.07 12.31 24.98
CA ILE A 34 7.39 12.55 23.70
C ILE A 34 6.34 11.45 23.55
N LYS A 35 5.09 11.83 23.57
CA LYS A 35 3.99 10.94 23.17
C LYS A 35 3.99 10.86 21.66
N THR A 36 4.06 9.63 21.12
CA THR A 36 4.09 9.41 19.67
C THR A 36 2.98 8.48 19.23
N LYS A 37 2.44 8.75 18.05
CA LYS A 37 1.55 7.83 17.35
C LYS A 37 2.31 7.25 16.16
N LEU A 38 2.53 5.94 16.19
CA LEU A 38 3.40 5.20 15.27
C LEU A 38 2.57 4.26 14.41
N LYS A 39 2.86 4.23 13.10
CA LYS A 39 2.26 3.25 12.18
C LYS A 39 3.35 2.30 11.70
N ASN A 40 3.21 1.01 12.01
CA ASN A 40 4.09 -0.02 11.47
C ASN A 40 3.97 -0.04 9.94
N VAL A 41 5.10 0.02 9.22
CA VAL A 41 5.10 0.15 7.76
C VAL A 41 4.69 -1.13 7.04
N ILE A 42 4.89 -2.29 7.67
CA ILE A 42 4.58 -3.60 7.10
C ILE A 42 3.15 -4.01 7.43
N THR A 43 2.79 -4.00 8.72
CA THR A 43 1.47 -4.46 9.17
C THR A 43 0.38 -3.41 8.99
N GLY A 44 0.75 -2.12 9.02
CA GLY A 44 -0.17 -0.99 9.01
C GLY A 44 -0.77 -0.66 10.38
N ASN A 45 -0.48 -1.46 11.40
CA ASN A 45 -1.00 -1.26 12.75
C ASN A 45 -0.51 0.05 13.35
N ILE A 46 -1.39 0.71 14.09
CA ILE A 46 -1.09 1.97 14.77
C ILE A 46 -0.98 1.68 16.26
N LEU A 47 0.05 2.22 16.88
CA LEU A 47 0.25 2.19 18.32
C LEU A 47 0.68 3.56 18.85
N GLU A 48 0.40 3.83 20.11
CA GLU A 48 0.91 4.97 20.83
C GLU A 48 2.02 4.55 21.77
N TYR A 49 3.12 5.30 21.79
CA TYR A 49 4.26 5.05 22.66
C TYR A 49 4.86 6.35 23.18
N ASN A 50 5.29 6.32 24.45
CA ASN A 50 5.88 7.47 25.12
C ASN A 50 7.40 7.27 25.23
N PHE A 51 8.15 8.00 24.41
CA PHE A 51 9.60 8.00 24.48
C PHE A 51 10.06 8.99 25.56
N SER A 52 10.78 8.50 26.57
CA SER A 52 11.42 9.39 27.54
C SER A 52 12.50 10.23 26.87
N SER A 53 12.84 11.38 27.47
CA SER A 53 13.90 12.27 26.97
C SER A 53 15.28 11.62 26.83
N ARG A 54 15.47 10.46 27.49
CA ARG A 54 16.74 9.70 27.47
C ARG A 54 16.81 8.62 26.40
N HIS A 55 15.68 8.28 25.74
CA HIS A 55 15.68 7.25 24.69
C HIS A 55 16.44 7.75 23.46
N LYS A 56 17.41 6.96 23.04
CA LYS A 56 18.03 7.13 21.71
C LYS A 56 17.13 6.47 20.66
N ILE A 57 16.49 7.29 19.83
CA ILE A 57 15.61 6.80 18.77
C ILE A 57 16.45 6.74 17.51
N LYS A 58 16.50 5.54 16.91
CA LYS A 58 17.20 5.34 15.64
C LYS A 58 16.26 5.73 14.49
N ILE A 59 16.68 6.72 13.69
CA ILE A 59 15.99 7.07 12.45
C ILE A 59 16.28 5.98 11.43
N ALA A 60 15.23 5.47 10.77
CA ALA A 60 15.36 4.52 9.69
C ALA A 60 15.45 5.28 8.36
N GLU A 61 16.51 5.00 7.61
CA GLU A 61 16.69 5.57 6.27
C GLU A 61 15.86 4.77 5.27
N ILE A 62 14.90 5.45 4.63
CA ILE A 62 14.01 4.83 3.65
C ILE A 62 14.31 5.38 2.26
N TYR A 63 14.64 4.46 1.36
CA TYR A 63 14.78 4.72 -0.06
C TYR A 63 13.54 4.23 -0.79
N PHE A 64 13.05 4.97 -1.79
CA PHE A 64 12.02 4.47 -2.70
C PHE A 64 12.39 4.78 -4.15
N SER A 65 11.87 3.96 -5.04
CA SER A 65 11.99 4.19 -6.48
C SER A 65 10.77 3.66 -7.21
N PHE A 66 10.57 4.16 -8.43
CA PHE A 66 9.48 3.73 -9.29
C PHE A 66 9.87 2.52 -10.10
N TYR A 67 8.94 1.58 -10.17
CA TYR A 67 9.07 0.33 -10.89
C TYR A 67 7.82 0.07 -11.71
N LYS A 68 7.98 -0.66 -12.82
CA LYS A 68 6.88 -1.28 -13.55
C LYS A 68 6.78 -2.74 -13.15
N TYR A 69 5.57 -3.17 -12.82
CA TYR A 69 5.30 -4.59 -12.63
C TYR A 69 5.36 -5.28 -13.99
N LEU A 70 6.11 -6.36 -14.09
CA LEU A 70 6.29 -7.13 -15.32
C LEU A 70 5.34 -8.34 -15.35
N TYR A 71 5.63 -9.33 -14.52
CA TYR A 71 4.89 -10.59 -14.46
C TYR A 71 5.05 -11.26 -13.09
N LYS A 72 4.34 -12.37 -12.91
CA LYS A 72 4.45 -13.22 -11.72
C LYS A 72 4.85 -14.65 -12.10
N GLU A 73 5.64 -15.27 -11.25
CA GLU A 73 5.89 -16.70 -11.22
C GLU A 73 5.29 -17.33 -9.96
N LYS A 74 5.56 -18.62 -9.73
CA LYS A 74 4.97 -19.37 -8.63
C LYS A 74 5.10 -18.67 -7.26
N TYR A 75 6.28 -18.14 -6.95
CA TYR A 75 6.61 -17.57 -5.63
C TYR A 75 6.98 -16.10 -5.66
N PHE A 76 7.20 -15.50 -6.84
CA PHE A 76 7.75 -14.15 -6.99
C PHE A 76 6.92 -13.29 -7.93
N PHE A 77 6.99 -11.99 -7.67
CA PHE A 77 6.63 -10.94 -8.60
C PHE A 77 7.88 -10.25 -9.11
N TYR A 78 7.91 -9.94 -10.40
CA TYR A 78 9.05 -9.30 -11.07
C TYR A 78 8.71 -7.86 -11.41
N PHE A 79 9.66 -6.98 -11.10
CA PHE A 79 9.53 -5.55 -11.31
C PHE A 79 10.78 -5.01 -11.99
N MET A 80 10.60 -4.02 -12.88
CA MET A 80 11.70 -3.33 -13.56
C MET A 80 11.76 -1.89 -13.08
N ASN A 81 12.93 -1.44 -12.63
CA ASN A 81 13.17 -0.06 -12.26
C ASN A 81 13.03 0.86 -13.48
N GLU A 82 12.26 1.95 -13.37
CA GLU A 82 11.99 2.85 -14.51
C GLU A 82 13.19 3.68 -14.94
N THR A 83 14.20 3.85 -14.07
CA THR A 83 15.40 4.67 -14.36
C THR A 83 16.59 3.82 -14.79
N THR A 84 16.84 2.71 -14.06
CA THR A 84 18.04 1.88 -14.30
C THR A 84 17.75 0.66 -15.17
N TYR A 85 16.47 0.35 -15.42
CA TYR A 85 15.97 -0.83 -16.14
C TYR A 85 16.38 -2.17 -15.51
N ASN A 86 16.98 -2.13 -14.32
CA ASN A 86 17.32 -3.35 -13.58
C ASN A 86 16.04 -4.04 -13.10
N GLN A 87 16.01 -5.35 -13.22
CA GLN A 87 14.92 -6.17 -12.72
C GLN A 87 15.20 -6.67 -11.30
N ILE A 88 14.15 -6.71 -10.50
CA ILE A 88 14.17 -7.30 -9.16
C ILE A 88 12.99 -8.24 -8.99
N GLN A 89 13.17 -9.25 -8.15
CA GLN A 89 12.12 -10.17 -7.73
C GLN A 89 11.76 -9.94 -6.27
N ILE A 90 10.48 -10.01 -5.96
CA ILE A 90 9.95 -9.87 -4.59
C ILE A 90 9.02 -11.03 -4.30
N GLU A 91 9.18 -11.68 -3.15
CA GLU A 91 8.33 -12.79 -2.74
C GLU A 91 6.87 -12.35 -2.61
N LYS A 92 5.96 -13.18 -3.10
CA LYS A 92 4.50 -12.89 -3.06
C LYS A 92 3.97 -12.62 -1.67
N LYS A 93 4.50 -13.31 -0.64
CA LYS A 93 4.05 -13.14 0.76
C LYS A 93 4.31 -11.73 1.31
N LEU A 94 5.23 -10.98 0.71
CA LEU A 94 5.60 -9.62 1.14
C LEU A 94 4.73 -8.54 0.51
N ILE A 95 3.92 -8.86 -0.49
CA ILE A 95 3.11 -7.88 -1.22
C ILE A 95 1.62 -8.07 -0.93
N LYS A 96 0.95 -7.00 -0.52
CA LYS A 96 -0.51 -6.96 -0.30
C LYS A 96 -1.23 -6.50 -1.56
N ASN A 97 -2.54 -6.82 -1.65
CA ASN A 97 -3.44 -6.41 -2.75
C ASN A 97 -2.94 -6.80 -4.15
N THR A 98 -2.28 -7.95 -4.25
CA THR A 98 -1.67 -8.45 -5.49
C THR A 98 -2.69 -8.73 -6.58
N GLU A 99 -3.96 -8.87 -6.22
CA GLU A 99 -5.08 -9.09 -7.13
C GLU A 99 -5.36 -7.91 -8.09
N PHE A 100 -4.80 -6.73 -7.81
CA PHE A 100 -4.90 -5.55 -8.68
C PHE A 100 -3.63 -5.27 -9.49
N LEU A 101 -2.59 -6.09 -9.33
CA LEU A 101 -1.38 -5.94 -10.13
C LEU A 101 -1.67 -6.34 -11.59
N LYS A 102 -1.60 -5.35 -12.48
CA LYS A 102 -1.68 -5.52 -13.93
C LYS A 102 -0.30 -5.26 -14.53
N GLU A 103 0.10 -6.06 -15.52
CA GLU A 103 1.36 -5.85 -16.23
C GLU A 103 1.49 -4.41 -16.75
N GLY A 104 2.67 -3.84 -16.57
CA GLY A 104 2.97 -2.47 -16.92
C GLY A 104 2.54 -1.42 -15.89
N ILE A 105 1.79 -1.80 -14.82
CA ILE A 105 1.42 -0.83 -13.79
C ILE A 105 2.66 -0.26 -13.10
N ARG A 106 2.66 1.06 -12.93
CA ARG A 106 3.69 1.77 -12.17
C ARG A 106 3.41 1.66 -10.69
N VAL A 107 4.42 1.24 -9.93
CA VAL A 107 4.38 1.11 -8.47
C VAL A 107 5.58 1.80 -7.83
N SER A 108 5.48 2.14 -6.54
CA SER A 108 6.62 2.59 -5.76
C SER A 108 7.06 1.46 -4.83
N LEU A 109 8.31 1.05 -4.91
CA LEU A 109 8.91 0.09 -3.99
C LEU A 109 9.73 0.84 -2.95
N PHE A 110 9.51 0.50 -1.68
CA PHE A 110 10.16 1.11 -0.53
C PHE A 110 11.13 0.12 0.10
N PHE A 111 12.33 0.61 0.41
CA PHE A 111 13.41 -0.18 0.99
C PHE A 111 13.97 0.54 2.23
N HIS A 112 14.33 -0.23 3.23
CA HIS A 112 15.14 0.24 4.34
C HIS A 112 16.61 0.08 4.00
N ILE A 113 17.39 1.14 4.15
CA ILE A 113 18.85 1.09 4.03
C ILE A 113 19.39 0.74 5.41
N LYS A 114 19.95 -0.47 5.54
CA LYS A 114 20.57 -0.93 6.77
C LYS A 114 21.91 -0.22 7.00
N ASP A 115 22.45 -0.29 8.23
CA ASP A 115 23.73 0.33 8.59
C ASP A 115 24.91 -0.16 7.73
N ASN A 116 24.83 -1.37 7.16
CA ASN A 116 25.81 -1.92 6.24
C ASN A 116 25.59 -1.49 4.76
N GLY A 117 24.65 -0.60 4.49
CA GLY A 117 24.30 -0.14 3.14
C GLY A 117 23.38 -1.09 2.35
N GLU A 118 23.04 -2.25 2.90
CA GLU A 118 22.14 -3.21 2.27
C GLU A 118 20.71 -2.65 2.21
N LYS A 119 20.05 -2.81 1.05
CA LYS A 119 18.64 -2.45 0.85
C LYS A 119 17.74 -3.65 1.15
N SER A 120 16.88 -3.52 2.14
CA SER A 120 15.88 -4.51 2.50
C SER A 120 14.50 -4.03 2.07
N PHE A 121 13.78 -4.83 1.27
CA PHE A 121 12.41 -4.48 0.85
C PHE A 121 11.49 -4.36 2.07
N LEU A 122 10.67 -3.31 2.08
CA LEU A 122 9.68 -3.06 3.13
C LEU A 122 8.26 -3.28 2.63
N PHE A 123 7.84 -2.51 1.65
CA PHE A 123 6.49 -2.59 1.09
C PHE A 123 6.41 -2.00 -0.31
N LEU A 124 5.36 -2.38 -0.99
CA LEU A 124 4.96 -1.85 -2.28
C LEU A 124 3.78 -0.89 -2.08
N LYS A 125 3.83 0.25 -2.76
CA LYS A 125 2.70 1.17 -2.86
C LYS A 125 2.22 1.23 -4.29
N MET A 126 0.97 0.80 -4.50
CA MET A 126 0.26 0.96 -5.77
C MET A 126 -0.33 2.38 -5.89
N PRO A 127 -0.69 2.84 -7.09
CA PRO A 127 -1.51 4.03 -7.24
C PRO A 127 -2.83 3.87 -6.49
N THR A 128 -3.44 4.96 -6.07
CA THR A 128 -4.73 4.92 -5.35
C THR A 128 -5.84 4.35 -6.22
N THR A 129 -5.76 4.59 -7.52
CA THR A 129 -6.76 4.12 -8.50
C THR A 129 -6.10 3.42 -9.67
N ILE A 130 -6.80 2.45 -10.25
CA ILE A 130 -6.39 1.72 -11.45
C ILE A 130 -7.57 1.57 -12.40
N ILE A 131 -7.26 1.48 -13.69
CA ILE A 131 -8.25 1.16 -14.73
C ILE A 131 -8.06 -0.30 -15.14
N LEU A 132 -9.11 -1.10 -14.94
CA LEU A 132 -9.14 -2.51 -15.30
C LEU A 132 -10.34 -2.84 -16.18
N LYS A 133 -10.15 -3.78 -17.11
CA LYS A 133 -11.20 -4.27 -18.00
C LYS A 133 -12.02 -5.35 -17.33
N VAL A 134 -13.34 -5.32 -17.52
CA VAL A 134 -14.24 -6.36 -17.09
C VAL A 134 -14.09 -7.57 -18.02
N LYS A 135 -13.65 -8.70 -17.46
CA LYS A 135 -13.50 -9.97 -18.17
C LYS A 135 -14.80 -10.78 -18.17
N TYR A 136 -15.53 -10.73 -17.07
CA TYR A 136 -16.80 -11.45 -16.91
C TYR A 136 -17.71 -10.72 -15.92
N THR A 137 -19.01 -10.75 -16.17
CA THR A 137 -20.05 -10.35 -15.21
C THR A 137 -21.35 -11.08 -15.54
N GLU A 138 -22.19 -11.29 -14.56
CA GLU A 138 -23.50 -11.89 -14.76
C GLU A 138 -24.41 -10.94 -15.54
N SER A 139 -25.23 -11.52 -16.42
CA SER A 139 -26.31 -10.78 -17.08
C SER A 139 -27.45 -10.57 -16.10
N VAL A 140 -27.84 -9.31 -15.88
CA VAL A 140 -29.03 -9.01 -15.07
C VAL A 140 -30.28 -9.25 -15.94
N LYS A 141 -31.18 -10.11 -15.50
CA LYS A 141 -32.48 -10.28 -16.16
C LYS A 141 -33.29 -8.98 -16.00
N LYS A 142 -34.05 -8.60 -17.03
CA LYS A 142 -34.86 -7.37 -17.03
C LYS A 142 -35.92 -7.29 -15.93
N SER A 143 -36.26 -8.43 -15.28
CA SER A 143 -37.20 -8.51 -14.16
C SER A 143 -36.65 -7.95 -12.84
N ASP A 144 -35.31 -7.83 -12.67
CA ASP A 144 -34.67 -7.39 -11.41
C ASP A 144 -34.38 -5.88 -11.37
N THR A 145 -34.92 -5.11 -12.31
CA THR A 145 -34.64 -3.68 -12.48
C THR A 145 -35.27 -2.73 -11.47
N ILE A 146 -36.05 -3.25 -10.49
CA ILE A 146 -36.74 -2.39 -9.50
C ILE A 146 -35.86 -1.95 -8.34
N ASN A 147 -34.74 -2.62 -8.10
CA ASN A 147 -33.74 -2.19 -7.12
C ASN A 147 -32.42 -1.94 -7.80
N ASN A 148 -31.70 -0.88 -7.44
CA ASN A 148 -30.31 -0.58 -7.79
C ASN A 148 -29.39 -1.76 -7.41
N SER A 149 -29.56 -2.90 -8.09
CA SER A 149 -28.86 -4.13 -7.77
C SER A 149 -27.43 -4.06 -8.28
N ASN A 150 -26.47 -4.15 -7.35
CA ASN A 150 -25.09 -4.37 -7.70
C ASN A 150 -24.89 -5.83 -8.09
N LYS A 151 -23.93 -6.08 -8.97
CA LYS A 151 -23.54 -7.42 -9.40
C LYS A 151 -22.04 -7.64 -9.29
N ILE A 152 -21.59 -8.88 -9.32
CA ILE A 152 -20.16 -9.19 -9.27
C ILE A 152 -19.59 -9.13 -10.69
N ALA A 153 -18.52 -8.36 -10.85
CA ALA A 153 -17.68 -8.37 -12.04
C ALA A 153 -16.33 -9.02 -11.73
N VAL A 154 -15.84 -9.86 -12.63
CA VAL A 154 -14.48 -10.39 -12.63
C VAL A 154 -13.65 -9.56 -13.58
N LEU A 155 -12.54 -9.00 -13.09
CA LEU A 155 -11.67 -8.12 -13.84
C LEU A 155 -10.57 -8.90 -14.56
N GLU A 156 -9.86 -8.26 -15.49
CA GLU A 156 -8.79 -8.87 -16.28
C GLU A 156 -7.66 -9.48 -15.41
N THR A 157 -7.44 -8.95 -14.22
CA THR A 157 -6.47 -9.46 -13.24
C THR A 157 -6.97 -10.69 -12.46
N GLY A 158 -8.24 -11.05 -12.60
CA GLY A 158 -8.93 -12.11 -11.85
C GLY A 158 -9.57 -11.64 -10.54
N SER A 159 -9.40 -10.38 -10.16
CA SER A 159 -10.07 -9.81 -8.98
C SER A 159 -11.57 -9.70 -9.20
N LYS A 160 -12.33 -9.87 -8.11
CA LYS A 160 -13.79 -9.72 -8.10
C LYS A 160 -14.17 -8.41 -7.45
N LEU A 161 -15.13 -7.70 -8.06
CA LEU A 161 -15.59 -6.41 -7.59
C LEU A 161 -17.11 -6.31 -7.68
N LEU A 162 -17.73 -5.67 -6.69
CA LEU A 162 -19.14 -5.33 -6.72
C LEU A 162 -19.32 -4.06 -7.56
N VAL A 163 -20.13 -4.13 -8.62
CA VAL A 163 -20.33 -3.06 -9.59
C VAL A 163 -21.82 -2.83 -9.87
N PRO A 164 -22.22 -1.64 -10.33
CA PRO A 164 -23.61 -1.38 -10.74
C PRO A 164 -24.07 -2.31 -11.87
N SER A 165 -25.36 -2.58 -11.93
CA SER A 165 -26.00 -3.51 -12.90
C SER A 165 -25.73 -3.16 -14.37
N PHE A 166 -25.54 -1.88 -14.71
CA PHE A 166 -25.28 -1.42 -16.06
C PHE A 166 -23.88 -1.73 -16.62
N VAL A 167 -22.95 -2.19 -15.76
CA VAL A 167 -21.59 -2.57 -16.18
C VAL A 167 -21.64 -3.86 -17.01
N ASN A 168 -20.95 -3.86 -18.15
CA ASN A 168 -20.93 -4.98 -19.09
C ASN A 168 -19.52 -5.56 -19.25
N ILE A 169 -19.46 -6.76 -19.82
CA ILE A 169 -18.21 -7.38 -20.24
C ILE A 169 -17.54 -6.46 -21.27
N GLY A 170 -16.24 -6.23 -21.12
CA GLY A 170 -15.45 -5.35 -21.98
C GLY A 170 -15.36 -3.92 -21.48
N ASP A 171 -16.19 -3.47 -20.54
CA ASP A 171 -16.12 -2.14 -19.96
C ASP A 171 -14.79 -1.93 -19.22
N PHE A 172 -14.26 -0.69 -19.26
CA PHE A 172 -13.12 -0.27 -18.46
C PHE A 172 -13.62 0.43 -17.19
N LEU A 173 -13.16 -0.02 -16.06
CA LEU A 173 -13.58 0.51 -14.75
C LEU A 173 -12.41 1.15 -14.04
N LYS A 174 -12.63 2.36 -13.54
CA LYS A 174 -11.73 2.99 -12.57
C LYS A 174 -12.09 2.50 -11.18
N ILE A 175 -11.10 2.00 -10.47
CA ILE A 175 -11.25 1.28 -9.21
C ILE A 175 -10.36 1.92 -8.16
N ASN A 176 -10.88 2.10 -6.96
CA ASN A 176 -10.06 2.42 -5.80
C ASN A 176 -9.46 1.13 -5.24
N ILE A 177 -8.12 1.04 -5.26
CA ILE A 177 -7.39 -0.16 -4.81
C ILE A 177 -7.46 -0.31 -3.29
N GLU A 178 -7.43 0.80 -2.54
CA GLU A 178 -7.37 0.80 -1.08
C GLU A 178 -8.67 0.27 -0.48
N ASN A 179 -9.81 0.78 -1.00
CA ASN A 179 -11.14 0.40 -0.54
C ASN A 179 -11.73 -0.78 -1.33
N LYS A 180 -11.03 -1.27 -2.37
CA LYS A 180 -11.50 -2.31 -3.30
C LYS A 180 -12.91 -1.98 -3.82
N SER A 181 -13.11 -0.77 -4.31
CA SER A 181 -14.41 -0.27 -4.72
C SER A 181 -14.41 0.29 -6.14
N TYR A 182 -15.53 0.12 -6.83
CA TYR A 182 -15.83 0.76 -8.09
C TYR A 182 -15.95 2.28 -7.90
N ILE A 183 -15.37 3.06 -8.81
CA ILE A 183 -15.51 4.53 -8.85
C ILE A 183 -16.38 4.93 -10.03
N GLU A 184 -15.96 4.61 -11.25
CA GLU A 184 -16.65 5.00 -12.47
C GLU A 184 -16.31 4.06 -13.64
N ARG A 185 -17.17 4.04 -14.65
CA ARG A 185 -16.91 3.43 -15.94
C ARG A 185 -16.26 4.45 -16.87
N ILE A 186 -15.12 4.06 -17.44
CA ILE A 186 -14.42 4.87 -18.44
C ILE A 186 -15.03 4.58 -19.81
N LYS A 187 -15.38 5.62 -20.51
CA LYS A 187 -15.93 5.55 -21.88
C LYS A 187 -14.81 5.51 -22.91
#